data_3382f17df95ca4dd982d54fd63d925f2
#
_entry.id   3382f17df95ca4dd982d54fd63d925f2
#
_cell.length_a   1.000
_cell.length_b   1.000
_cell.length_c   1.000
_cell.angle_alpha   90.00
_cell.angle_beta   90.00
_cell.angle_gamma   90.00
#
_symmetry.space_group_name_H-M   'P 1'
#
loop_
_entity.id
_entity.type
_entity.pdbx_description
1 polymer ?
#
loop_
_entity_poly.entity_id
_entity_poly.type
_entity_poly.pdbx_seq_one_letter_code
_entity_poly.pdbx_strand_id
1 'polypeptide(L)'
;MKKIKSIALMLVAILSLSILTGCSSNNESADKAETRVVKTSKGDVEIPANPKRIVDISGSSEELVILGYTPVATANVDSYDTENVPSYMADTFKDTKVVGHSMMDTMDIEAIIEANPDLIIMAPRQEKMYDE
;
A
#
# COMPACT_ATOMS: atom_id res chain seq x y z
N MET A 1 32.97 -18.93 -58.75
CA MET A 1 32.95 -19.52 -57.38
C MET A 1 33.34 -18.55 -56.27
N LYS A 2 34.32 -17.63 -56.43
CA LYS A 2 34.70 -16.66 -55.37
C LYS A 2 33.59 -15.65 -55.01
N LYS A 3 32.83 -15.15 -56.00
CA LYS A 3 31.72 -14.16 -55.77
C LYS A 3 30.56 -14.74 -54.98
N ILE A 4 30.22 -16.02 -55.18
CA ILE A 4 29.11 -16.67 -54.43
C ILE A 4 29.47 -16.87 -52.95
N LYS A 5 30.74 -17.19 -52.66
CA LYS A 5 31.25 -17.33 -51.29
C LYS A 5 31.21 -16.01 -50.53
N SER A 6 31.52 -14.88 -51.21
CA SER A 6 31.45 -13.56 -50.59
C SER A 6 30.00 -13.09 -50.31
N ILE A 7 29.07 -13.42 -51.22
CA ILE A 7 27.65 -13.11 -51.03
C ILE A 7 27.05 -13.94 -49.86
N ALA A 8 27.41 -15.21 -49.78
CA ALA A 8 26.97 -16.07 -48.67
C ALA A 8 27.53 -15.62 -47.32
N LEU A 9 28.80 -15.15 -47.30
CA LEU A 9 29.39 -14.61 -46.06
C LEU A 9 28.71 -13.30 -45.61
N MET A 10 28.33 -12.44 -46.56
CA MET A 10 27.62 -11.20 -46.29
C MET A 10 26.18 -11.43 -45.80
N LEU A 11 25.49 -12.42 -46.35
CA LEU A 11 24.14 -12.80 -45.90
C LEU A 11 24.14 -13.36 -44.48
N VAL A 12 25.14 -14.15 -44.10
CA VAL A 12 25.28 -14.67 -42.73
C VAL A 12 25.60 -13.55 -41.75
N ALA A 13 26.41 -12.55 -42.13
CA ALA A 13 26.72 -11.40 -41.29
C ALA A 13 25.48 -10.51 -41.04
N ILE A 14 24.59 -10.37 -42.02
CA ILE A 14 23.35 -9.61 -41.87
C ILE A 14 22.33 -10.34 -40.98
N LEU A 15 22.25 -11.67 -41.06
CA LEU A 15 21.37 -12.48 -40.20
C LEU A 15 21.82 -12.47 -38.75
N SER A 16 23.12 -12.39 -38.46
CA SER A 16 23.65 -12.38 -37.09
C SER A 16 23.45 -11.01 -36.38
N LEU A 17 23.28 -9.91 -37.12
CA LEU A 17 23.01 -8.61 -36.55
C LEU A 17 21.53 -8.42 -36.15
N SER A 18 20.61 -9.23 -36.67
CA SER A 18 19.17 -9.12 -36.39
C SER A 18 18.77 -9.72 -35.04
N ILE A 19 19.64 -10.38 -34.33
CA ILE A 19 19.34 -11.06 -33.07
C ILE A 19 19.63 -10.15 -31.85
N LEU A 20 20.28 -8.99 -32.04
CA LEU A 20 20.58 -8.06 -30.93
C LEU A 20 19.61 -6.93 -30.75
N THR A 21 18.53 -6.84 -31.55
CA THR A 21 17.48 -5.80 -31.37
C THR A 21 16.23 -6.32 -30.66
N GLY A 22 16.25 -7.54 -30.15
CA GLY A 22 15.14 -8.12 -29.39
C GLY A 22 15.45 -8.16 -27.89
N CYS A 23 15.35 -7.05 -27.19
CA CYS A 23 15.04 -6.90 -25.78
C CYS A 23 15.53 -5.53 -25.29
N SER A 24 14.94 -4.47 -25.82
CA SER A 24 14.82 -3.22 -25.06
C SER A 24 13.34 -2.90 -24.98
N SER A 25 12.59 -3.82 -24.39
CA SER A 25 11.42 -3.43 -23.63
C SER A 25 11.98 -2.72 -22.42
N ASN A 26 12.08 -1.40 -22.48
CA ASN A 26 11.89 -0.59 -21.32
C ASN A 26 10.46 -0.86 -20.84
N ASN A 27 10.24 -2.00 -20.21
CA ASN A 27 9.32 -2.07 -19.12
C ASN A 27 9.94 -1.20 -18.03
N GLU A 28 9.60 0.07 -18.00
CA GLU A 28 9.29 0.69 -16.74
C GLU A 28 8.19 -0.19 -16.15
N SER A 29 8.60 -1.29 -15.55
CA SER A 29 7.88 -1.86 -14.43
C SER A 29 7.97 -0.77 -13.38
N ALA A 30 7.04 0.20 -13.41
CA ALA A 30 6.52 0.73 -12.16
C ALA A 30 6.31 -0.53 -11.33
N ASP A 31 7.04 -0.67 -10.24
CA ASP A 31 6.84 -1.73 -9.25
C ASP A 31 5.35 -1.68 -8.93
N LYS A 32 4.57 -2.52 -9.61
CA LYS A 32 3.17 -2.72 -9.25
C LYS A 32 3.28 -3.36 -7.89
N ALA A 33 3.03 -2.55 -6.86
CA ALA A 33 2.98 -3.04 -5.50
C ALA A 33 2.11 -4.29 -5.53
N GLU A 34 2.67 -5.40 -5.06
CA GLU A 34 1.95 -6.66 -4.99
C GLU A 34 0.68 -6.44 -4.19
N THR A 35 -0.47 -6.82 -4.75
CA THR A 35 -1.77 -6.64 -4.12
C THR A 35 -2.42 -7.98 -3.85
N ARG A 36 -3.40 -8.00 -2.96
CA ARG A 36 -4.26 -9.16 -2.67
C ARG A 36 -5.70 -8.72 -2.52
N VAL A 37 -6.63 -9.60 -2.87
CA VAL A 37 -8.06 -9.39 -2.68
C VAL A 37 -8.49 -9.91 -1.32
N VAL A 38 -9.21 -9.09 -0.57
CA VAL A 38 -9.79 -9.41 0.74
C VAL A 38 -11.31 -9.30 0.64
N LYS A 39 -12.02 -10.30 1.16
CA LYS A 39 -13.48 -10.26 1.28
C LYS A 39 -13.88 -9.43 2.48
N THR A 40 -14.71 -8.44 2.24
CA THR A 40 -15.24 -7.55 3.28
C THR A 40 -16.78 -7.52 3.24
N SER A 41 -17.41 -6.86 4.20
CA SER A 41 -18.85 -6.60 4.20
C SER A 41 -19.30 -5.73 3.02
N LYS A 42 -18.38 -4.99 2.42
CA LYS A 42 -18.61 -4.14 1.24
C LYS A 42 -18.24 -4.84 -0.09
N GLY A 43 -17.93 -6.12 -0.05
CA GLY A 43 -17.50 -6.91 -1.20
C GLY A 43 -16.00 -7.19 -1.22
N ASP A 44 -15.49 -7.55 -2.38
CA ASP A 44 -14.08 -7.84 -2.58
C ASP A 44 -13.32 -6.52 -2.73
N VAL A 45 -12.31 -6.31 -1.87
CA VAL A 45 -11.46 -5.12 -1.86
C VAL A 45 -10.02 -5.54 -2.16
N GLU A 46 -9.39 -4.89 -3.12
CA GLU A 46 -7.98 -5.07 -3.42
C GLU A 46 -7.15 -4.18 -2.50
N ILE A 47 -6.22 -4.79 -1.76
CA ILE A 47 -5.33 -4.10 -0.82
C ILE A 47 -3.87 -4.43 -1.13
N PRO A 48 -2.89 -3.59 -0.72
CA PRO A 48 -1.49 -3.95 -0.78
C PRO A 48 -1.22 -5.26 -0.06
N ALA A 49 -0.41 -6.15 -0.64
CA ALA A 49 0.01 -7.39 0.02
C ALA A 49 0.85 -7.10 1.28
N ASN A 50 1.57 -5.98 1.27
CA ASN A 50 2.42 -5.54 2.38
C ASN A 50 2.24 -4.02 2.61
N PRO A 51 1.14 -3.60 3.27
CA PRO A 51 0.84 -2.20 3.51
C PRO A 51 1.95 -1.55 4.36
N LYS A 52 2.26 -0.28 4.08
CA LYS A 52 3.31 0.49 4.75
C LYS A 52 2.76 1.68 5.54
N ARG A 53 1.62 2.19 5.12
CA ARG A 53 1.01 3.38 5.71
C ARG A 53 -0.43 3.07 6.10
N ILE A 54 -0.56 2.39 7.24
CA ILE A 54 -1.85 1.95 7.76
C ILE A 54 -2.46 3.08 8.59
N VAL A 55 -3.71 3.42 8.31
CA VAL A 55 -4.56 4.21 9.20
C VAL A 55 -5.57 3.26 9.84
N ASP A 56 -5.62 3.25 11.16
CA ASP A 56 -6.58 2.45 11.91
C ASP A 56 -7.63 3.34 12.59
N ILE A 57 -8.85 3.30 12.10
CA ILE A 57 -9.99 3.97 12.74
C ILE A 57 -10.94 2.99 13.44
N SER A 58 -10.60 1.70 13.43
CA SER A 58 -11.41 0.65 14.04
C SER A 58 -11.27 0.58 15.56
N GLY A 59 -10.15 1.08 16.10
CA GLY A 59 -9.74 0.93 17.49
C GLY A 59 -8.95 -0.33 17.79
N SER A 60 -8.38 -0.97 16.74
CA SER A 60 -7.58 -2.21 16.85
C SER A 60 -6.08 -1.96 16.63
N SER A 61 -5.59 -0.78 16.98
CA SER A 61 -4.18 -0.43 16.76
C SER A 61 -3.22 -1.27 17.61
N GLU A 62 -3.66 -1.73 18.78
CA GLU A 62 -2.87 -2.61 19.65
C GLU A 62 -2.66 -3.97 19.00
N GLU A 63 -3.70 -4.53 18.39
CA GLU A 63 -3.64 -5.79 17.66
C GLU A 63 -2.72 -5.67 16.44
N LEU A 64 -2.72 -4.52 15.76
CA LEU A 64 -1.78 -4.26 14.67
C LEU A 64 -0.33 -4.30 15.14
N VAL A 65 -0.04 -3.68 16.29
CA VAL A 65 1.32 -3.71 16.88
C VAL A 65 1.76 -5.14 17.21
N ILE A 66 0.86 -5.96 17.76
CA ILE A 66 1.13 -7.39 18.03
C ILE A 66 1.46 -8.13 16.71
N LEU A 67 0.83 -7.74 15.60
CA LEU A 67 1.09 -8.30 14.27
C LEU A 67 2.32 -7.70 13.58
N GLY A 68 3.02 -6.76 14.22
CA GLY A 68 4.23 -6.12 13.70
C GLY A 68 3.98 -4.87 12.85
N TYR A 69 2.78 -4.30 12.89
CA TYR A 69 2.43 -3.07 12.17
C TYR A 69 2.21 -1.91 13.15
N THR A 70 2.85 -0.78 12.93
CA THR A 70 2.55 0.46 13.65
C THR A 70 1.78 1.39 12.71
N PRO A 71 0.54 1.77 13.02
CA PRO A 71 -0.23 2.67 12.16
C PRO A 71 0.39 4.07 12.14
N VAL A 72 0.27 4.76 10.99
CA VAL A 72 0.69 6.17 10.85
C VAL A 72 -0.33 7.13 11.44
N ALA A 73 -1.60 6.69 11.53
CA ALA A 73 -2.65 7.42 12.22
C ALA A 73 -3.64 6.43 12.86
N THR A 74 -4.24 6.85 13.98
CA THR A 74 -5.11 5.99 14.80
C THR A 74 -6.29 6.76 15.37
N ALA A 75 -7.41 6.05 15.54
CA ALA A 75 -8.52 6.49 16.38
C ALA A 75 -8.60 5.69 17.70
N ASN A 76 -7.56 4.94 18.04
CA ASN A 76 -7.45 4.25 19.33
C ASN A 76 -6.88 5.20 20.39
N VAL A 77 -7.76 5.95 21.02
CA VAL A 77 -7.43 6.96 22.03
C VAL A 77 -7.84 6.49 23.43
N ASP A 78 -7.34 7.19 24.45
CA ASP A 78 -7.74 6.96 25.82
C ASP A 78 -9.23 7.32 26.03
N SER A 79 -9.95 6.53 26.82
CA SER A 79 -11.36 6.75 27.07
C SER A 79 -11.66 8.05 27.84
N TYR A 80 -10.67 8.59 28.52
CA TYR A 80 -10.78 9.82 29.32
C TYR A 80 -10.00 11.00 28.72
N ASP A 81 -9.13 10.73 27.76
CA ASP A 81 -8.33 11.71 27.03
C ASP A 81 -8.38 11.40 25.53
N THR A 82 -9.36 12.02 24.87
CA THR A 82 -9.64 11.75 23.45
C THR A 82 -8.65 12.41 22.48
N GLU A 83 -7.68 13.14 22.99
CA GLU A 83 -6.63 13.78 22.18
C GLU A 83 -5.35 12.93 22.12
N ASN A 84 -5.22 11.97 23.05
CA ASN A 84 -4.02 11.16 23.20
C ASN A 84 -4.32 9.66 23.14
N VAL A 85 -3.34 8.90 22.67
CA VAL A 85 -3.39 7.44 22.78
C VAL A 85 -3.28 7.01 24.25
N PRO A 86 -3.71 5.77 24.59
CA PRO A 86 -3.55 5.26 25.95
C PRO A 86 -2.11 5.37 26.43
N SER A 87 -1.90 5.78 27.67
CA SER A 87 -0.58 6.10 28.23
C SER A 87 0.40 4.92 28.15
N TYR A 88 -0.08 3.69 28.23
CA TYR A 88 0.74 2.48 28.10
C TYR A 88 1.20 2.21 26.65
N MET A 89 0.62 2.89 25.66
CA MET A 89 0.99 2.82 24.25
C MET A 89 1.76 4.06 23.76
N ALA A 90 1.94 5.07 24.60
CA ALA A 90 2.51 6.35 24.21
C ALA A 90 3.88 6.25 23.53
N ASP A 91 4.76 5.39 24.03
CA ASP A 91 6.08 5.19 23.42
C ASP A 91 6.00 4.53 22.04
N THR A 92 5.08 3.57 21.88
CA THR A 92 4.88 2.85 20.61
C THR A 92 4.27 3.75 19.54
N PHE A 93 3.35 4.62 19.95
CA PHE A 93 2.59 5.50 19.05
C PHE A 93 3.07 6.96 19.07
N LYS A 94 4.30 7.22 19.54
CA LYS A 94 4.86 8.58 19.62
C LYS A 94 4.85 9.36 18.30
N ASP A 95 4.93 8.65 17.17
CA ASP A 95 4.93 9.20 15.81
C ASP A 95 3.59 8.95 15.09
N THR A 96 2.59 8.40 15.77
CA THR A 96 1.26 8.09 15.23
C THR A 96 0.32 9.27 15.48
N LYS A 97 -0.34 9.77 14.43
CA LYS A 97 -1.30 10.88 14.54
C LYS A 97 -2.63 10.37 15.08
N VAL A 98 -3.21 11.06 16.06
CA VAL A 98 -4.60 10.82 16.47
C VAL A 98 -5.53 11.49 15.45
N VAL A 99 -6.51 10.74 14.92
CA VAL A 99 -7.45 11.20 13.89
C VAL A 99 -8.91 11.08 14.30
N GLY A 100 -9.16 10.86 15.57
CA GLY A 100 -10.51 10.76 16.12
C GLY A 100 -10.59 9.72 17.23
N HIS A 101 -11.82 9.34 17.55
CA HIS A 101 -12.09 8.32 18.56
C HIS A 101 -12.91 7.19 17.95
N SER A 102 -12.40 5.95 18.02
CA SER A 102 -13.01 4.77 17.38
C SER A 102 -14.45 4.47 17.82
N MET A 103 -14.89 5.00 18.97
CA MET A 103 -16.26 4.87 19.47
C MET A 103 -17.19 6.00 18.99
N MET A 104 -16.66 7.02 18.32
CA MET A 104 -17.42 8.17 17.82
C MET A 104 -17.70 8.01 16.32
N ASP A 105 -18.71 8.74 15.83
CA ASP A 105 -19.10 8.74 14.41
C ASP A 105 -18.31 9.78 13.59
N THR A 106 -17.42 10.54 14.23
CA THR A 106 -16.66 11.62 13.57
C THR A 106 -15.18 11.35 13.65
N MET A 107 -14.54 11.44 12.48
CA MET A 107 -13.09 11.35 12.31
C MET A 107 -12.59 12.63 11.64
N ASP A 108 -11.31 12.93 11.84
CA ASP A 108 -10.62 13.99 11.10
C ASP A 108 -10.21 13.45 9.73
N ILE A 109 -11.10 13.58 8.76
CA ILE A 109 -10.88 13.08 7.39
C ILE A 109 -9.67 13.78 6.75
N GLU A 110 -9.47 15.08 7.02
CA GLU A 110 -8.33 15.82 6.48
C GLU A 110 -7.03 15.25 7.01
N ALA A 111 -6.96 14.94 8.30
CA ALA A 111 -5.79 14.30 8.91
C ALA A 111 -5.54 12.88 8.38
N ILE A 112 -6.60 12.12 8.07
CA ILE A 112 -6.49 10.81 7.42
C ILE A 112 -5.89 10.95 6.03
N ILE A 113 -6.38 11.90 5.23
CA ILE A 113 -5.85 12.16 3.88
C ILE A 113 -4.37 12.60 3.93
N GLU A 114 -4.02 13.51 4.85
CA GLU A 114 -2.64 13.96 5.05
C GLU A 114 -1.69 12.81 5.42
N ALA A 115 -2.19 11.82 6.14
CA ALA A 115 -1.40 10.62 6.47
C ALA A 115 -1.04 9.80 5.22
N ASN A 116 -1.65 10.08 4.06
CA ASN A 116 -1.41 9.40 2.78
C ASN A 116 -1.38 7.87 2.94
N PRO A 117 -2.48 7.25 3.39
CA PRO A 117 -2.53 5.82 3.67
C PRO A 117 -2.52 4.99 2.39
N ASP A 118 -1.95 3.79 2.49
CA ASP A 118 -2.13 2.73 1.50
C ASP A 118 -3.14 1.66 1.97
N LEU A 119 -3.54 1.72 3.24
CA LEU A 119 -4.58 0.89 3.84
C LEU A 119 -5.28 1.64 4.97
N ILE A 120 -6.62 1.62 4.95
CA ILE A 120 -7.46 2.10 6.08
C ILE A 120 -8.21 0.91 6.66
N ILE A 121 -8.11 0.71 7.97
CA ILE A 121 -8.82 -0.32 8.70
C ILE A 121 -10.00 0.30 9.43
N MET A 122 -11.20 -0.23 9.15
CA MET A 122 -12.47 0.25 9.68
C MET A 122 -13.20 -0.88 10.41
N ALA A 123 -13.95 -0.54 11.44
CA ALA A 123 -14.92 -1.44 12.07
C ALA A 123 -16.33 -1.21 11.51
N PRO A 124 -17.28 -2.13 11.73
CA PRO A 124 -18.65 -1.98 11.24
C PRO A 124 -19.34 -0.67 11.67
N ARG A 125 -18.94 -0.09 12.81
CA ARG A 125 -19.49 1.19 13.27
C ARG A 125 -19.15 2.38 12.40
N GLN A 126 -17.99 2.33 11.69
CA GLN A 126 -17.54 3.35 10.74
C GLN A 126 -18.07 3.12 9.32
N GLU A 127 -18.97 2.15 9.11
CA GLU A 127 -19.48 1.79 7.77
C GLU A 127 -20.07 2.98 7.01
N LYS A 128 -20.67 3.94 7.73
CA LYS A 128 -21.25 5.13 7.12
C LYS A 128 -20.22 6.09 6.51
N MET A 129 -18.97 6.01 6.98
CA MET A 129 -17.86 6.85 6.51
C MET A 129 -17.12 6.21 5.31
N TYR A 130 -17.54 5.05 4.87
CA TYR A 130 -16.86 4.32 3.81
C TYR A 130 -16.89 5.05 2.46
N ASP A 131 -17.91 5.84 2.23
CA ASP A 131 -18.15 6.57 0.98
C ASP A 131 -17.64 8.03 1.03
N GLU A 132 -17.06 8.47 2.16
CA GLU A 132 -16.47 9.81 2.37
C GLU A 132 -14.98 9.85 1.95
#